data_28fbdd724d5ae09c3a4e2627d234c37c
#
_entry.id   28fbdd724d5ae09c3a4e2627d234c37c
#
_cell.length_a   1.000
_cell.length_b   1.000
_cell.length_c   1.000
_cell.angle_alpha   90.00
_cell.angle_beta   90.00
_cell.angle_gamma   90.00
#
_symmetry.space_group_name_H-M   'P 1'
#
loop_
_entity.id
_entity.type
_entity.pdbx_description
1 polymer ?
#
loop_
_entity_poly.entity_id
_entity_poly.type
_entity_poly.pdbx_seq_one_letter_code
_entity_poly.pdbx_strand_id
1 'polypeptide(L)'
;MTGESDRPPLADSRDLDRVYQPAEDSRLLAETALGYVETADLVLDVGTGSGYVARQLAGEAGVTVVATDLNPHACRQARAADLPVVRADLLGPIRDGVVDIVVCNPPYLPTDADDEWGDWMERALSGGETGRAVVEPFLADLRRVIVPDSEAFLLVSSLTGVEAVRREARANGLTSMVVASESHSFEKLVVLHLRPSRPG
;
A
#
# COMPACT_ATOMS: atom_id res chain seq x y z
N MET A 1 12.59 15.41 42.87
CA MET A 1 11.63 14.79 41.94
C MET A 1 11.94 15.36 40.58
N THR A 2 12.81 14.68 39.85
CA THR A 2 13.30 15.08 38.54
C THR A 2 12.37 14.45 37.50
N GLY A 3 11.64 15.32 36.78
CA GLY A 3 10.84 14.90 35.64
C GLY A 3 11.76 14.40 34.53
N GLU A 4 11.77 13.10 34.31
CA GLU A 4 12.37 12.43 33.18
C GLU A 4 11.59 12.85 31.94
N SER A 5 12.25 13.54 31.03
CA SER A 5 11.63 14.02 29.80
C SER A 5 11.32 12.82 28.90
N ASP A 6 10.07 12.59 28.69
CA ASP A 6 9.49 11.58 27.76
C ASP A 6 9.70 12.02 26.29
N ARG A 7 10.96 12.25 25.91
CA ARG A 7 11.36 12.47 24.53
C ARG A 7 11.88 11.16 23.97
N PRO A 8 11.32 10.67 22.85
CA PRO A 8 11.84 9.48 22.19
C PRO A 8 13.34 9.69 21.85
N PRO A 9 14.14 8.64 21.93
CA PRO A 9 15.57 8.73 21.61
C PRO A 9 15.78 9.28 20.20
N LEU A 10 16.82 10.10 20.00
CA LEU A 10 17.15 10.76 18.73
C LEU A 10 17.29 9.80 17.52
N ALA A 11 17.48 8.50 17.79
CA ALA A 11 17.49 7.46 16.77
C ALA A 11 16.09 7.23 16.17
N ASP A 12 15.04 7.26 16.99
CA ASP A 12 13.66 7.05 16.54
C ASP A 12 13.15 8.24 15.71
N SER A 13 13.56 9.47 16.06
CA SER A 13 13.17 10.64 15.28
C SER A 13 13.80 10.67 13.87
N ARG A 14 15.02 10.14 13.70
CA ARG A 14 15.69 10.05 12.39
C ARG A 14 15.08 8.97 11.48
N ASP A 15 14.48 7.93 12.04
CA ASP A 15 13.81 6.90 11.25
C ASP A 15 12.40 7.35 10.81
N LEU A 16 11.75 8.26 11.56
CA LEU A 16 10.46 8.87 11.15
C LEU A 16 10.60 9.70 9.87
N ASP A 17 11.74 10.39 9.68
CA ASP A 17 12.01 11.16 8.46
C ASP A 17 12.29 10.29 7.22
N ARG A 18 12.38 8.97 7.37
CA ARG A 18 12.70 8.01 6.31
C ARG A 18 11.55 7.07 5.95
N VAL A 19 10.42 7.23 6.62
CA VAL A 19 9.22 6.41 6.41
C VAL A 19 8.04 7.33 6.22
N TYR A 20 7.27 7.09 5.15
CA TYR A 20 6.03 7.83 4.90
C TYR A 20 5.07 7.65 6.09
N GLN A 21 4.63 8.78 6.64
CA GLN A 21 3.69 8.78 7.75
C GLN A 21 2.25 8.77 7.21
N PRO A 22 1.30 8.14 7.93
CA PRO A 22 -0.07 8.01 7.45
C PRO A 22 -0.71 9.40 7.26
N ALA A 23 -1.35 9.57 6.12
CA ALA A 23 -2.13 10.74 5.76
C ALA A 23 -3.55 10.33 5.35
N GLU A 24 -4.26 11.23 4.69
CA GLU A 24 -5.64 11.00 4.24
C GLU A 24 -5.75 9.79 3.31
N ASP A 25 -4.76 9.56 2.46
CA ASP A 25 -4.68 8.41 1.55
C ASP A 25 -4.67 7.07 2.29
N SER A 26 -3.81 6.94 3.29
CA SER A 26 -3.71 5.73 4.10
C SER A 26 -4.99 5.47 4.90
N ARG A 27 -5.63 6.53 5.41
CA ARG A 27 -6.91 6.46 6.11
C ARG A 27 -8.02 6.00 5.17
N LEU A 28 -8.16 6.62 4.00
CA LEU A 28 -9.18 6.29 3.00
C LEU A 28 -9.09 4.83 2.57
N LEU A 29 -7.85 4.33 2.33
CA LEU A 29 -7.61 2.94 1.96
C LEU A 29 -8.01 1.98 3.09
N ALA A 30 -7.56 2.25 4.33
CA ALA A 30 -7.86 1.40 5.48
C ALA A 30 -9.37 1.31 5.76
N GLU A 31 -10.06 2.45 5.85
CA GLU A 31 -11.51 2.51 6.07
C GLU A 31 -12.30 1.78 4.98
N THR A 32 -11.84 1.89 3.71
CA THR A 32 -12.48 1.19 2.60
C THR A 32 -12.27 -0.31 2.72
N ALA A 33 -11.04 -0.78 2.92
CA ALA A 33 -10.72 -2.20 2.96
C ALA A 33 -11.40 -2.92 4.15
N LEU A 34 -11.52 -2.24 5.32
CA LEU A 34 -12.21 -2.78 6.49
C LEU A 34 -13.66 -3.24 6.22
N GLY A 35 -14.34 -2.62 5.25
CA GLY A 35 -15.70 -3.01 4.86
C GLY A 35 -15.79 -4.34 4.10
N TYR A 36 -14.65 -4.95 3.74
CA TYR A 36 -14.56 -6.16 2.92
C TYR A 36 -13.81 -7.31 3.61
N VAL A 37 -13.11 -7.02 4.70
CA VAL A 37 -12.33 -8.02 5.44
C VAL A 37 -13.26 -8.93 6.22
N GLU A 38 -13.08 -10.25 6.07
CA GLU A 38 -13.81 -11.27 6.80
C GLU A 38 -12.88 -12.09 7.72
N THR A 39 -13.47 -12.77 8.67
CA THR A 39 -12.74 -13.67 9.59
C THR A 39 -12.02 -14.77 8.80
N ALA A 40 -10.77 -15.01 9.17
CA ALA A 40 -9.84 -15.98 8.56
C ALA A 40 -9.19 -15.55 7.23
N ASP A 41 -9.43 -14.32 6.74
CA ASP A 41 -8.70 -13.81 5.58
C ASP A 41 -7.21 -13.69 5.84
N LEU A 42 -6.41 -14.00 4.81
CA LEU A 42 -5.01 -13.63 4.72
C LEU A 42 -4.91 -12.32 3.93
N VAL A 43 -4.60 -11.25 4.64
CA VAL A 43 -4.45 -9.90 4.10
C VAL A 43 -2.98 -9.58 3.88
N LEU A 44 -2.63 -9.07 2.70
CA LEU A 44 -1.30 -8.59 2.36
C LEU A 44 -1.31 -7.06 2.19
N ASP A 45 -0.56 -6.34 3.02
CA ASP A 45 -0.31 -4.91 2.88
C ASP A 45 1.01 -4.68 2.15
N VAL A 46 0.93 -4.21 0.90
CA VAL A 46 2.08 -4.02 0.01
C VAL A 46 2.56 -2.58 0.03
N GLY A 47 3.82 -2.38 0.40
CA GLY A 47 4.38 -1.05 0.64
C GLY A 47 3.83 -0.44 1.93
N THR A 48 3.92 -1.19 3.03
CA THR A 48 3.23 -0.87 4.30
C THR A 48 3.65 0.45 4.95
N GLY A 49 4.81 1.00 4.59
CA GLY A 49 5.34 2.24 5.15
C GLY A 49 5.39 2.21 6.68
N SER A 50 4.62 3.08 7.32
CA SER A 50 4.50 3.12 8.79
C SER A 50 3.78 1.93 9.42
N GLY A 51 3.18 1.05 8.60
CA GLY A 51 2.33 -0.05 9.07
C GLY A 51 0.91 0.38 9.45
N TYR A 52 0.49 1.58 9.07
CA TYR A 52 -0.82 2.11 9.49
C TYR A 52 -1.98 1.25 8.97
N VAL A 53 -2.04 0.98 7.65
CA VAL A 53 -3.12 0.20 7.03
C VAL A 53 -3.13 -1.22 7.60
N ALA A 54 -1.97 -1.87 7.65
CA ALA A 54 -1.83 -3.21 8.23
C ALA A 54 -2.36 -3.30 9.67
N ARG A 55 -2.04 -2.30 10.53
CA ARG A 55 -2.53 -2.27 11.92
C ARG A 55 -4.04 -2.09 12.03
N GLN A 56 -4.63 -1.23 11.18
CA GLN A 56 -6.09 -1.05 11.17
C GLN A 56 -6.79 -2.37 10.83
N LEU A 57 -6.31 -3.08 9.80
CA LEU A 57 -6.88 -4.36 9.38
C LEU A 57 -6.62 -5.48 10.41
N ALA A 58 -5.42 -5.54 11.00
CA ALA A 58 -5.07 -6.52 12.04
C ALA A 58 -5.88 -6.36 13.34
N GLY A 59 -6.51 -5.20 13.56
CA GLY A 59 -7.42 -4.96 14.69
C GLY A 59 -8.71 -5.75 14.61
N GLU A 60 -9.08 -6.25 13.42
CA GLU A 60 -10.27 -7.08 13.22
C GLU A 60 -10.04 -8.53 13.71
N ALA A 61 -11.04 -9.06 14.40
CA ALA A 61 -10.93 -10.39 15.00
C ALA A 61 -10.81 -11.50 13.94
N GLY A 62 -9.76 -12.31 14.06
CA GLY A 62 -9.55 -13.49 13.22
C GLY A 62 -8.86 -13.22 11.87
N VAL A 63 -8.45 -11.99 11.59
CA VAL A 63 -7.72 -11.61 10.38
C VAL A 63 -6.21 -11.85 10.58
N THR A 64 -5.58 -12.44 9.57
CA THR A 64 -4.13 -12.55 9.51
C THR A 64 -3.57 -11.52 8.55
N VAL A 65 -2.80 -10.55 9.04
CA VAL A 65 -2.17 -9.52 8.19
C VAL A 65 -0.68 -9.77 8.09
N VAL A 66 -0.16 -9.78 6.86
CA VAL A 66 1.27 -9.77 6.56
C VAL A 66 1.58 -8.50 5.77
N ALA A 67 2.65 -7.82 6.13
CA ALA A 67 3.10 -6.60 5.46
C ALA A 67 4.36 -6.85 4.62
N THR A 68 4.50 -6.09 3.53
CA THR A 68 5.75 -6.03 2.77
C THR A 68 6.19 -4.58 2.56
N ASP A 69 7.50 -4.35 2.50
CA ASP A 69 8.06 -3.07 2.11
C ASP A 69 9.50 -3.24 1.60
N LEU A 70 9.90 -2.45 0.64
CA LEU A 70 11.28 -2.40 0.15
C LEU A 70 12.20 -1.65 1.12
N ASN A 71 11.65 -0.64 1.81
CA ASN A 71 12.36 0.21 2.75
C ASN A 71 12.68 -0.54 4.05
N PRO A 72 13.96 -0.74 4.41
CA PRO A 72 14.32 -1.44 5.64
C PRO A 72 13.90 -0.66 6.91
N HIS A 73 13.70 0.66 6.85
CA HIS A 73 13.22 1.47 7.97
C HIS A 73 11.73 1.21 8.22
N ALA A 74 10.91 1.15 7.16
CA ALA A 74 9.51 0.76 7.23
C ALA A 74 9.36 -0.65 7.83
N CYS A 75 10.14 -1.62 7.35
CA CYS A 75 10.15 -2.98 7.93
C CYS A 75 10.51 -2.99 9.43
N ARG A 76 11.45 -2.17 9.88
CA ARG A 76 11.77 -2.06 11.32
C ARG A 76 10.62 -1.46 12.13
N GLN A 77 10.02 -0.39 11.60
CA GLN A 77 8.88 0.27 12.25
C GLN A 77 7.67 -0.68 12.36
N ALA A 78 7.33 -1.40 11.29
CA ALA A 78 6.25 -2.38 11.30
C ALA A 78 6.50 -3.52 12.33
N ARG A 79 7.74 -4.04 12.40
CA ARG A 79 8.10 -5.04 13.43
C ARG A 79 8.01 -4.52 14.85
N ALA A 80 8.40 -3.28 15.08
CA ALA A 80 8.29 -2.65 16.40
C ALA A 80 6.82 -2.47 16.84
N ALA A 81 5.89 -2.52 15.90
CA ALA A 81 4.44 -2.52 16.12
C ALA A 81 3.82 -3.94 16.07
N ASP A 82 4.63 -4.99 16.25
CA ASP A 82 4.24 -6.41 16.27
C ASP A 82 3.57 -6.90 14.97
N LEU A 83 3.81 -6.24 13.83
CA LEU A 83 3.32 -6.69 12.54
C LEU A 83 4.28 -7.72 11.90
N PRO A 84 3.77 -8.85 11.42
CA PRO A 84 4.51 -9.73 10.52
C PRO A 84 4.89 -8.96 9.25
N VAL A 85 6.19 -8.74 9.02
CA VAL A 85 6.66 -7.99 7.85
C VAL A 85 7.84 -8.67 7.16
N VAL A 86 7.79 -8.70 5.84
CA VAL A 86 8.84 -9.20 4.96
C VAL A 86 9.42 -8.04 4.17
N ARG A 87 10.76 -7.91 4.16
CA ARG A 87 11.39 -6.96 3.24
C ARG A 87 11.33 -7.50 1.82
N ALA A 88 10.63 -6.81 0.94
CA ALA A 88 10.32 -7.28 -0.39
C ALA A 88 10.18 -6.11 -1.37
N ASP A 89 10.48 -6.38 -2.63
CA ASP A 89 10.06 -5.54 -3.75
C ASP A 89 8.69 -6.04 -4.23
N LEU A 90 7.66 -5.26 -3.95
CA LEU A 90 6.26 -5.56 -4.26
C LEU A 90 5.85 -6.99 -3.85
N LEU A 91 5.37 -7.76 -4.83
CA LEU A 91 4.80 -9.09 -4.65
C LEU A 91 5.81 -10.23 -4.88
N GLY A 92 7.06 -9.90 -5.28
CA GLY A 92 8.07 -10.87 -5.72
C GLY A 92 8.23 -12.13 -4.85
N PRO A 93 8.39 -12.04 -3.52
CA PRO A 93 8.59 -13.21 -2.66
C PRO A 93 7.29 -13.91 -2.23
N ILE A 94 6.11 -13.37 -2.61
CA ILE A 94 4.83 -13.93 -2.22
C ILE A 94 4.51 -15.14 -3.09
N ARG A 95 4.05 -16.22 -2.46
CA ARG A 95 3.66 -17.44 -3.16
C ARG A 95 2.39 -17.23 -3.98
N ASP A 96 2.25 -18.03 -5.04
CA ASP A 96 1.10 -18.01 -5.92
C ASP A 96 -0.17 -18.49 -5.19
N GLY A 97 -1.28 -17.77 -5.41
CA GLY A 97 -2.61 -18.19 -5.04
C GLY A 97 -2.82 -18.41 -3.53
N VAL A 98 -2.28 -17.53 -2.68
CA VAL A 98 -2.40 -17.68 -1.22
C VAL A 98 -3.05 -16.48 -0.51
N VAL A 99 -3.27 -15.36 -1.20
CA VAL A 99 -3.76 -14.12 -0.58
C VAL A 99 -5.24 -13.92 -0.90
N ASP A 100 -6.03 -13.67 0.14
CA ASP A 100 -7.48 -13.40 0.02
C ASP A 100 -7.72 -11.92 -0.26
N ILE A 101 -7.03 -11.02 0.47
CA ILE A 101 -7.15 -9.57 0.30
C ILE A 101 -5.76 -8.94 0.15
N VAL A 102 -5.61 -8.08 -0.84
CA VAL A 102 -4.41 -7.24 -1.02
C VAL A 102 -4.78 -5.78 -0.86
N VAL A 103 -4.00 -5.03 -0.09
CA VAL A 103 -4.09 -3.56 -0.02
C VAL A 103 -2.77 -2.95 -0.46
N CYS A 104 -2.82 -1.86 -1.21
CA CYS A 104 -1.63 -1.16 -1.67
C CYS A 104 -1.89 0.35 -1.76
N ASN A 105 -1.07 1.12 -1.06
CA ASN A 105 -0.95 2.57 -1.22
C ASN A 105 0.43 2.85 -1.85
N PRO A 106 0.56 2.79 -3.18
CA PRO A 106 1.86 2.95 -3.85
C PRO A 106 2.27 4.41 -3.92
N PRO A 107 3.56 4.72 -4.08
CA PRO A 107 4.01 6.03 -4.52
C PRO A 107 3.31 6.41 -5.83
N TYR A 108 2.73 7.60 -5.90
CA TYR A 108 1.89 8.02 -7.01
C TYR A 108 2.20 9.41 -7.57
N LEU A 109 3.11 10.18 -6.95
CA LEU A 109 3.46 11.50 -7.45
C LEU A 109 4.29 11.39 -8.73
N PRO A 110 3.87 12.06 -9.83
CA PRO A 110 4.74 12.20 -10.99
C PRO A 110 6.00 12.97 -10.60
N THR A 111 7.17 12.43 -10.93
CA THR A 111 8.47 13.00 -10.56
C THR A 111 9.41 12.89 -11.76
N ASP A 112 10.06 13.99 -12.13
CA ASP A 112 11.06 13.99 -13.20
C ASP A 112 12.32 13.25 -12.76
N ALA A 113 12.94 12.51 -13.67
CA ALA A 113 14.14 11.72 -13.37
C ALA A 113 15.33 12.56 -12.84
N ASP A 114 15.38 13.84 -13.19
CA ASP A 114 16.42 14.78 -12.73
C ASP A 114 16.22 15.23 -11.28
N ASP A 115 15.01 15.02 -10.71
CA ASP A 115 14.64 15.39 -9.35
C ASP A 115 14.75 14.21 -8.36
N GLU A 116 15.21 13.05 -8.80
CA GLU A 116 15.40 11.87 -7.94
C GLU A 116 16.69 11.97 -7.11
N TRP A 117 16.58 12.25 -5.83
CA TRP A 117 17.70 12.43 -4.89
C TRP A 117 18.14 11.13 -4.19
N GLY A 118 17.36 10.06 -4.38
CA GLY A 118 17.71 8.70 -3.99
C GLY A 118 17.52 8.35 -2.51
N ASP A 119 16.81 9.16 -1.74
CA ASP A 119 16.47 8.81 -0.37
C ASP A 119 15.18 7.98 -0.25
N TRP A 120 14.90 7.43 0.94
CA TRP A 120 13.76 6.56 1.16
C TRP A 120 12.43 7.31 1.19
N MET A 121 12.42 8.58 1.59
CA MET A 121 11.20 9.38 1.62
C MET A 121 10.77 9.73 0.19
N GLU A 122 11.69 10.13 -0.64
CA GLU A 122 11.45 10.38 -2.05
C GLU A 122 10.91 9.13 -2.76
N ARG A 123 11.54 7.97 -2.57
CA ARG A 123 11.08 6.69 -3.10
C ARG A 123 9.67 6.30 -2.63
N ALA A 124 9.28 6.74 -1.43
CA ALA A 124 7.94 6.51 -0.91
C ALA A 124 6.87 7.42 -1.54
N LEU A 125 7.28 8.48 -2.25
CA LEU A 125 6.40 9.45 -2.89
C LEU A 125 6.44 9.37 -4.42
N SER A 126 7.63 9.10 -4.99
CA SER A 126 7.85 9.11 -6.45
C SER A 126 7.21 7.90 -7.12
N GLY A 127 6.27 8.17 -8.01
CA GLY A 127 5.70 7.21 -8.95
C GLY A 127 6.37 7.26 -10.34
N GLY A 128 7.54 7.92 -10.46
CA GLY A 128 8.23 8.18 -11.71
C GLY A 128 7.49 9.19 -12.61
N GLU A 129 7.94 9.40 -13.82
CA GLU A 129 7.41 10.39 -14.77
C GLU A 129 5.87 10.41 -14.87
N THR A 130 5.24 9.24 -14.81
CA THR A 130 3.79 9.10 -15.01
C THR A 130 3.01 8.87 -13.72
N GLY A 131 3.69 8.79 -12.58
CA GLY A 131 3.08 8.37 -11.31
C GLY A 131 2.70 6.89 -11.26
N ARG A 132 3.15 6.05 -12.23
CA ARG A 132 2.73 4.65 -12.35
C ARG A 132 3.87 3.63 -12.30
N ALA A 133 5.10 4.07 -12.08
CA ALA A 133 6.27 3.19 -12.09
C ALA A 133 6.18 2.04 -11.09
N VAL A 134 5.41 2.21 -9.99
CA VAL A 134 5.17 1.17 -8.97
C VAL A 134 3.84 0.46 -9.23
N VAL A 135 2.82 1.16 -9.70
CA VAL A 135 1.49 0.62 -9.97
C VAL A 135 1.49 -0.42 -11.08
N GLU A 136 2.20 -0.17 -12.18
CA GLU A 136 2.24 -1.06 -13.34
C GLU A 136 2.82 -2.45 -13.00
N PRO A 137 4.02 -2.58 -12.39
CA PRO A 137 4.54 -3.89 -11.99
C PRO A 137 3.71 -4.56 -10.87
N PHE A 138 3.10 -3.79 -9.95
CA PHE A 138 2.18 -4.33 -8.98
C PHE A 138 0.99 -5.02 -9.67
N LEU A 139 0.33 -4.36 -10.62
CA LEU A 139 -0.82 -4.91 -11.35
C LEU A 139 -0.44 -6.13 -12.20
N ALA A 140 0.75 -6.11 -12.79
CA ALA A 140 1.25 -7.21 -13.62
C ALA A 140 1.44 -8.51 -12.81
N ASP A 141 1.82 -8.41 -11.54
CA ASP A 141 2.08 -9.57 -10.68
C ASP A 141 0.92 -9.91 -9.73
N LEU A 142 -0.05 -9.02 -9.54
CA LEU A 142 -1.15 -9.19 -8.59
C LEU A 142 -1.92 -10.49 -8.81
N ARG A 143 -2.23 -10.79 -10.07
CA ARG A 143 -3.02 -11.98 -10.43
C ARG A 143 -2.39 -13.30 -10.00
N ARG A 144 -1.07 -13.34 -9.88
CA ARG A 144 -0.31 -14.52 -9.48
C ARG A 144 -0.53 -14.89 -8.01
N VAL A 145 -0.55 -13.89 -7.14
CA VAL A 145 -0.55 -14.10 -5.67
C VAL A 145 -1.94 -14.29 -5.08
N ILE A 146 -2.98 -13.78 -5.74
CA ILE A 146 -4.35 -13.79 -5.24
C ILE A 146 -5.10 -15.09 -5.60
N VAL A 147 -6.01 -15.51 -4.71
CA VAL A 147 -6.93 -16.64 -4.97
C VAL A 147 -8.06 -16.22 -5.93
N PRO A 148 -8.85 -17.17 -6.49
CA PRO A 148 -9.87 -16.85 -7.50
C PRO A 148 -10.94 -15.85 -7.09
N ASP A 149 -11.38 -15.89 -5.83
CA ASP A 149 -12.44 -15.01 -5.29
C ASP A 149 -11.89 -13.87 -4.44
N SER A 150 -10.60 -13.59 -4.57
CA SER A 150 -9.89 -12.53 -3.83
C SER A 150 -10.30 -11.12 -4.23
N GLU A 151 -9.95 -10.20 -3.38
CA GLU A 151 -10.16 -8.77 -3.56
C GLU A 151 -8.85 -7.99 -3.38
N ALA A 152 -8.66 -6.94 -4.15
CA ALA A 152 -7.55 -6.04 -3.91
C ALA A 152 -8.01 -4.59 -3.93
N PHE A 153 -7.43 -3.78 -3.06
CA PHE A 153 -7.71 -2.36 -2.91
C PHE A 153 -6.45 -1.57 -3.20
N LEU A 154 -6.51 -0.79 -4.27
CA LEU A 154 -5.41 0.05 -4.75
C LEU A 154 -5.80 1.50 -4.61
N LEU A 155 -5.03 2.27 -3.84
CA LEU A 155 -5.16 3.71 -3.83
C LEU A 155 -4.54 4.31 -5.10
N VAL A 156 -5.25 5.24 -5.70
CA VAL A 156 -4.82 5.94 -6.92
C VAL A 156 -5.17 7.42 -6.79
N SER A 157 -4.23 8.29 -7.12
CA SER A 157 -4.49 9.72 -7.28
C SER A 157 -4.94 10.07 -8.70
N SER A 158 -5.73 11.14 -8.84
CA SER A 158 -6.04 11.73 -10.15
C SER A 158 -4.78 12.15 -10.92
N LEU A 159 -3.68 12.44 -10.23
CA LEU A 159 -2.38 12.78 -10.81
C LEU A 159 -1.75 11.59 -11.57
N THR A 160 -2.01 10.37 -11.09
CA THR A 160 -1.55 9.12 -11.72
C THR A 160 -2.35 8.77 -12.98
N GLY A 161 -3.56 9.34 -13.12
CA GLY A 161 -4.47 9.04 -14.22
C GLY A 161 -5.28 7.75 -13.99
N VAL A 162 -6.36 7.84 -13.23
CA VAL A 162 -7.22 6.72 -12.80
C VAL A 162 -7.62 5.80 -13.97
N GLU A 163 -8.02 6.36 -15.11
CA GLU A 163 -8.41 5.55 -16.28
C GLU A 163 -7.22 4.82 -16.93
N ALA A 164 -6.00 5.34 -16.82
CA ALA A 164 -4.80 4.64 -17.28
C ALA A 164 -4.54 3.41 -16.40
N VAL A 165 -4.61 3.56 -15.07
CA VAL A 165 -4.49 2.45 -14.11
C VAL A 165 -5.58 1.39 -14.35
N ARG A 166 -6.82 1.80 -14.59
CA ARG A 166 -7.92 0.87 -14.89
C ARG A 166 -7.73 0.11 -16.21
N ARG A 167 -7.13 0.74 -17.23
CA ARG A 167 -6.76 0.04 -18.49
C ARG A 167 -5.67 -0.98 -18.23
N GLU A 168 -4.65 -0.62 -17.44
CA GLU A 168 -3.57 -1.53 -17.06
C GLU A 168 -4.10 -2.74 -16.26
N ALA A 169 -4.97 -2.51 -15.28
CA ALA A 169 -5.62 -3.59 -14.54
C ALA A 169 -6.36 -4.56 -15.49
N ARG A 170 -7.11 -4.05 -16.47
CA ARG A 170 -7.79 -4.89 -17.46
C ARG A 170 -6.82 -5.68 -18.33
N ALA A 171 -5.71 -5.07 -18.76
CA ALA A 171 -4.69 -5.76 -19.55
C ALA A 171 -4.07 -6.94 -18.78
N ASN A 172 -4.03 -6.84 -17.44
CA ASN A 172 -3.52 -7.89 -16.54
C ASN A 172 -4.62 -8.83 -16.01
N GLY A 173 -5.78 -8.89 -16.66
CA GLY A 173 -6.85 -9.83 -16.32
C GLY A 173 -7.59 -9.50 -15.02
N LEU A 174 -7.69 -8.22 -14.68
CA LEU A 174 -8.41 -7.71 -13.51
C LEU A 174 -9.61 -6.86 -13.94
N THR A 175 -10.70 -6.96 -13.23
CA THR A 175 -11.78 -5.96 -13.25
C THR A 175 -11.48 -4.86 -12.23
N SER A 176 -11.97 -3.65 -12.45
CA SER A 176 -11.75 -2.54 -11.52
C SER A 176 -13.01 -1.68 -11.36
N MET A 177 -13.31 -1.30 -10.12
CA MET A 177 -14.39 -0.39 -9.75
C MET A 177 -13.89 0.63 -8.75
N VAL A 178 -14.31 1.89 -8.88
CA VAL A 178 -14.09 2.90 -7.83
C VAL A 178 -15.09 2.64 -6.71
N VAL A 179 -14.61 2.39 -5.49
CA VAL A 179 -15.44 2.09 -4.31
C VAL A 179 -15.40 3.18 -3.26
N ALA A 180 -14.37 4.02 -3.26
CA ALA A 180 -14.28 5.19 -2.41
C ALA A 180 -13.54 6.32 -3.12
N SER A 181 -13.81 7.56 -2.73
CA SER A 181 -13.04 8.71 -3.22
C SER A 181 -13.13 9.90 -2.28
N GLU A 182 -12.05 10.66 -2.21
CA GLU A 182 -11.94 11.91 -1.44
C GLU A 182 -11.29 13.00 -2.31
N SER A 183 -11.83 14.21 -2.26
CA SER A 183 -11.31 15.34 -3.07
C SER A 183 -10.51 16.27 -2.19
N HIS A 184 -9.30 16.57 -2.60
CA HIS A 184 -8.38 17.54 -2.00
C HIS A 184 -8.15 18.73 -2.94
N SER A 185 -7.46 19.77 -2.46
CA SER A 185 -7.27 21.01 -3.21
C SER A 185 -6.59 20.83 -4.56
N PHE A 186 -5.71 19.84 -4.72
CA PHE A 186 -4.91 19.64 -5.93
C PHE A 186 -5.06 18.26 -6.56
N GLU A 187 -5.74 17.33 -5.88
CA GLU A 187 -5.93 15.97 -6.35
C GLU A 187 -7.24 15.36 -5.86
N LYS A 188 -7.64 14.31 -6.51
CA LYS A 188 -8.69 13.41 -6.04
C LYS A 188 -8.08 12.03 -5.79
N LEU A 189 -8.18 11.55 -4.56
CA LEU A 189 -7.84 10.20 -4.20
C LEU A 189 -9.02 9.28 -4.48
N VAL A 190 -8.76 8.10 -5.01
CA VAL A 190 -9.75 7.05 -5.23
C VAL A 190 -9.20 5.71 -4.76
N VAL A 191 -10.07 4.86 -4.24
CA VAL A 191 -9.75 3.45 -4.00
C VAL A 191 -10.38 2.63 -5.11
N LEU A 192 -9.52 1.94 -5.88
CA LEU A 192 -9.93 0.96 -6.86
C LEU A 192 -10.06 -0.40 -6.18
N HIS A 193 -11.25 -0.98 -6.26
CA HIS A 193 -11.51 -2.37 -5.95
C HIS A 193 -11.22 -3.21 -7.19
N LEU A 194 -10.27 -4.12 -7.08
CA LEU A 194 -9.79 -4.99 -8.14
C LEU A 194 -10.19 -6.43 -7.83
N ARG A 195 -10.63 -7.16 -8.85
CA ARG A 195 -10.94 -8.59 -8.76
C ARG A 195 -10.41 -9.33 -9.98
N PRO A 196 -10.07 -10.63 -9.86
CA PRO A 196 -9.81 -11.47 -11.03
C PRO A 196 -10.95 -11.39 -12.03
N SER A 197 -10.64 -11.16 -13.31
CA SER A 197 -11.64 -11.31 -14.36
C SER A 197 -12.04 -12.78 -14.48
N ARG A 198 -13.33 -13.08 -14.51
CA ARG A 198 -13.81 -14.43 -14.75
C ARG A 198 -13.49 -14.80 -16.20
N PRO A 199 -12.96 -16.01 -16.47
CA PRO A 199 -12.87 -16.49 -17.84
C PRO A 199 -14.30 -16.53 -18.44
N GLY A 200 -14.46 -15.90 -19.62
CA GLY A 200 -15.71 -15.92 -20.39
C GLY A 200 -16.00 -17.30 -20.97
#